data_12e2d0abfe08404642e8b91c54684ba6
#
_entry.id   12e2d0abfe08404642e8b91c54684ba6
#
_cell.length_a   1.000
_cell.length_b   1.000
_cell.length_c   1.000
_cell.angle_alpha   90.00
_cell.angle_beta   90.00
_cell.angle_gamma   90.00
#
_symmetry.space_group_name_H-M   'P 1'
#
loop_
_entity.id
_entity.type
_entity.pdbx_description
1 polymer ?
#
loop_
_entity_poly.entity_id
_entity_poly.type
_entity_poly.pdbx_seq_one_letter_code
_entity_poly.pdbx_strand_id
1 'polypeptide(L)'
;PGTPYLYTALVRFGKDEYRQKFGFRSVEVSGHKFLINGAPFYFKGPCKHEDSAFRGRGYDACVTVTDLKLYEWLNANALRMSHYPYAEEVYDLCDRLGIVVIDETPAVGIGAGTACDPYQTFPLKTYHSAVLRAMIERDKNHPCVVLWSLGNEPDTEHFPESARDYWRPLYELSLIHISEPTRQEA
;
A
#
# COMPACT_ATOMS: atom_id res chain seq x y z
N PRO A 1 -10.05 -3.60 10.54
CA PRO A 1 -10.23 -4.52 11.65
C PRO A 1 -11.49 -4.19 12.42
N GLY A 2 -12.13 -5.19 12.97
CA GLY A 2 -13.42 -5.03 13.63
C GLY A 2 -14.59 -5.04 12.65
N THR A 3 -15.46 -4.05 12.74
CA THR A 3 -16.64 -3.94 11.86
C THR A 3 -16.35 -2.85 10.81
N PRO A 4 -15.89 -3.20 9.59
CA PRO A 4 -15.62 -2.21 8.56
C PRO A 4 -16.92 -1.53 8.12
N TYR A 5 -16.86 -0.23 7.89
CA TYR A 5 -18.01 0.53 7.40
C TYR A 5 -17.58 1.47 6.27
N LEU A 6 -18.29 1.39 5.15
CA LEU A 6 -18.09 2.27 4.01
C LEU A 6 -19.32 3.15 3.78
N TYR A 7 -19.09 4.44 3.64
CA TYR A 7 -20.08 5.39 3.18
C TYR A 7 -20.27 5.29 1.65
N THR A 8 -21.34 5.89 1.17
CA THR A 8 -21.55 6.05 -0.28
C THR A 8 -21.74 7.53 -0.58
N ALA A 9 -20.81 8.10 -1.34
CA ALA A 9 -21.01 9.40 -1.95
C ALA A 9 -21.83 9.20 -3.24
N LEU A 10 -22.87 10.01 -3.38
CA LEU A 10 -23.70 10.07 -4.57
C LEU A 10 -23.41 11.37 -5.30
N VAL A 11 -22.78 11.27 -6.45
CA VAL A 11 -22.47 12.43 -7.30
C VAL A 11 -23.44 12.43 -8.47
N ARG A 12 -24.14 13.56 -8.67
CA ARG A 12 -25.09 13.75 -9.77
C ARG A 12 -24.67 14.92 -10.65
N PHE A 13 -24.66 14.69 -11.95
CA PHE A 13 -24.44 15.72 -12.94
C PHE A 13 -25.48 15.57 -14.06
N GLY A 14 -26.42 16.48 -14.13
CA GLY A 14 -27.55 16.38 -15.05
C GLY A 14 -28.38 15.11 -14.80
N LYS A 15 -28.34 14.18 -15.76
CA LYS A 15 -29.03 12.87 -15.66
C LYS A 15 -28.11 11.75 -15.21
N ASP A 16 -26.82 12.00 -15.14
CA ASP A 16 -25.83 11.00 -14.75
C ASP A 16 -25.73 10.91 -13.23
N GLU A 17 -25.53 9.70 -12.73
CA GLU A 17 -25.35 9.41 -11.33
C GLU A 17 -24.15 8.48 -11.16
N TYR A 18 -23.22 8.86 -10.27
CA TYR A 18 -22.07 8.06 -9.89
C TYR A 18 -22.07 7.81 -8.39
N ARG A 19 -21.80 6.57 -7.99
CA ARG A 19 -21.76 6.13 -6.58
C ARG A 19 -20.36 5.68 -6.24
N GLN A 20 -19.71 6.43 -5.33
CA GLN A 20 -18.40 6.10 -4.82
C GLN A 20 -18.47 5.60 -3.38
N LYS A 21 -17.87 4.44 -3.13
CA LYS A 21 -17.62 3.96 -1.77
C LYS A 21 -16.39 4.63 -1.21
N PHE A 22 -16.44 5.01 0.05
CA PHE A 22 -15.29 5.60 0.76
C PHE A 22 -15.40 5.35 2.26
N GLY A 23 -14.29 5.51 2.97
CA GLY A 23 -14.26 5.38 4.42
C GLY A 23 -13.31 6.40 5.05
N PHE A 24 -13.39 6.53 6.36
CA PHE A 24 -12.48 7.36 7.14
C PHE A 24 -11.57 6.48 7.98
N ARG A 25 -10.31 6.87 8.07
CA ARG A 25 -9.37 6.31 9.01
C ARG A 25 -8.43 7.40 9.52
N SER A 26 -7.96 7.24 10.73
CA SER A 26 -6.76 7.89 11.24
C SER A 26 -5.68 6.85 11.48
N VAL A 27 -4.44 7.20 11.18
CA VAL A 27 -3.26 6.37 11.44
C VAL A 27 -2.29 7.20 12.26
N GLU A 28 -1.79 6.64 13.35
CA GLU A 28 -0.89 7.32 14.27
C GLU A 28 0.11 6.34 14.85
N VAL A 29 1.34 6.81 15.10
CA VAL A 29 2.34 6.11 15.90
C VAL A 29 2.52 6.85 17.20
N SER A 30 2.20 6.20 18.33
CA SER A 30 2.31 6.76 19.67
C SER A 30 3.24 5.88 20.53
N GLY A 31 4.44 6.35 20.78
CA GLY A 31 5.49 5.55 21.41
C GLY A 31 5.84 4.33 20.57
N HIS A 32 5.57 3.14 21.10
CA HIS A 32 5.79 1.86 20.41
C HIS A 32 4.51 1.23 19.86
N LYS A 33 3.42 1.99 19.80
CA LYS A 33 2.11 1.48 19.35
C LYS A 33 1.72 2.11 18.02
N PHE A 34 1.28 1.26 17.11
CA PHE A 34 0.59 1.68 15.91
C PHE A 34 -0.90 1.75 16.21
N LEU A 35 -1.52 2.88 15.90
CA LEU A 35 -2.93 3.12 16.19
C LEU A 35 -3.71 3.29 14.88
N ILE A 36 -4.88 2.66 14.80
CA ILE A 36 -5.88 2.93 13.76
C ILE A 36 -7.14 3.41 14.47
N ASN A 37 -7.63 4.59 14.09
CA ASN A 37 -8.79 5.24 14.72
C ASN A 37 -8.64 5.33 16.25
N GLY A 38 -7.45 5.68 16.72
CA GLY A 38 -7.11 5.83 18.13
C GLY A 38 -6.95 4.52 18.92
N ALA A 39 -7.23 3.36 18.32
CA ALA A 39 -7.08 2.07 18.96
C ALA A 39 -5.76 1.37 18.57
N PRO A 40 -5.04 0.73 19.52
CA PRO A 40 -3.86 -0.05 19.22
C PRO A 40 -4.15 -1.16 18.20
N PHE A 41 -3.32 -1.23 17.17
CA PHE A 41 -3.45 -2.22 16.11
C PHE A 41 -2.19 -3.10 16.04
N TYR A 42 -2.40 -4.41 15.97
CA TYR A 42 -1.35 -5.38 15.76
C TYR A 42 -1.54 -6.09 14.43
N PHE A 43 -0.58 -5.95 13.52
CA PHE A 43 -0.63 -6.56 12.19
C PHE A 43 -0.50 -8.08 12.29
N LYS A 44 -1.46 -8.80 11.73
CA LYS A 44 -1.48 -10.25 11.61
C LYS A 44 -1.87 -10.60 10.18
N GLY A 45 -0.93 -11.08 9.41
CA GLY A 45 -1.22 -11.50 8.05
C GLY A 45 0.03 -11.89 7.27
N PRO A 46 -0.12 -12.79 6.31
CA PRO A 46 0.94 -13.12 5.38
C PRO A 46 1.15 -12.02 4.34
N CYS A 47 2.29 -12.07 3.68
CA CYS A 47 2.48 -11.44 2.38
C CYS A 47 1.92 -12.38 1.30
N LYS A 48 1.49 -11.83 0.17
CA LYS A 48 1.11 -12.62 -1.01
C LYS A 48 1.59 -11.93 -2.28
N HIS A 49 1.62 -12.67 -3.38
CA HIS A 49 1.76 -12.11 -4.73
C HIS A 49 0.40 -12.06 -5.43
N GLU A 50 0.21 -11.10 -6.35
CA GLU A 50 -0.95 -11.05 -7.24
C GLU A 50 -0.68 -11.93 -8.47
N ASP A 51 -0.61 -13.24 -8.26
CA ASP A 51 -0.38 -14.22 -9.30
C ASP A 51 -1.29 -15.44 -9.12
N SER A 52 -1.49 -16.16 -10.22
CA SER A 52 -2.23 -17.40 -10.24
C SER A 52 -1.64 -18.39 -11.21
N ALA A 53 -1.88 -19.69 -10.97
CA ALA A 53 -1.39 -20.76 -11.84
C ALA A 53 -1.94 -20.65 -13.30
N PHE A 54 -3.06 -20.00 -13.48
CA PHE A 54 -3.75 -19.91 -14.77
C PHE A 54 -3.46 -18.61 -15.55
N ARG A 55 -3.24 -17.51 -14.84
CA ARG A 55 -3.09 -16.16 -15.44
C ARG A 55 -1.69 -15.57 -15.28
N GLY A 56 -0.84 -16.22 -14.50
CA GLY A 56 0.43 -15.61 -14.08
C GLY A 56 0.19 -14.39 -13.21
N ARG A 57 1.00 -13.34 -13.37
CA ARG A 57 0.84 -12.07 -12.68
C ARG A 57 -0.34 -11.29 -13.27
N GLY A 58 -1.24 -10.87 -12.41
CA GLY A 58 -2.39 -10.06 -12.77
C GLY A 58 -3.65 -10.44 -12.00
N TYR A 59 -4.63 -9.55 -12.05
CA TYR A 59 -5.88 -9.71 -11.33
C TYR A 59 -6.68 -10.92 -11.82
N ASP A 60 -7.08 -11.76 -10.87
CA ASP A 60 -8.05 -12.82 -11.03
C ASP A 60 -9.07 -12.75 -9.88
N ALA A 61 -10.31 -12.40 -10.20
CA ALA A 61 -11.35 -12.18 -9.20
C ALA A 61 -11.62 -13.43 -8.34
N CYS A 62 -11.63 -14.62 -8.95
CA CYS A 62 -11.91 -15.87 -8.24
C CYS A 62 -10.78 -16.21 -7.25
N VAL A 63 -9.52 -16.08 -7.71
CA VAL A 63 -8.35 -16.29 -6.88
C VAL A 63 -8.30 -15.28 -5.76
N THR A 64 -8.50 -13.99 -6.06
CA THR A 64 -8.48 -12.91 -5.06
C THR A 64 -9.51 -13.12 -3.96
N VAL A 65 -10.76 -13.44 -4.32
CA VAL A 65 -11.82 -13.71 -3.34
C VAL A 65 -11.49 -14.95 -2.50
N THR A 66 -10.92 -15.99 -3.10
CA THR A 66 -10.51 -17.21 -2.39
C THR A 66 -9.39 -16.90 -1.40
N ASP A 67 -8.37 -16.16 -1.82
CA ASP A 67 -7.26 -15.76 -0.96
C ASP A 67 -7.75 -14.95 0.24
N LEU A 68 -8.60 -13.93 0.01
CA LEU A 68 -9.12 -13.10 1.10
C LEU A 68 -10.00 -13.89 2.07
N LYS A 69 -10.72 -14.92 1.60
CA LYS A 69 -11.42 -15.86 2.50
C LYS A 69 -10.45 -16.71 3.32
N LEU A 70 -9.31 -17.09 2.78
CA LEU A 70 -8.25 -17.75 3.55
C LEU A 70 -7.67 -16.82 4.62
N TYR A 71 -7.57 -15.50 4.35
CA TYR A 71 -7.19 -14.50 5.34
C TYR A 71 -8.20 -14.45 6.51
N GLU A 72 -9.48 -14.45 6.21
CA GLU A 72 -10.53 -14.52 7.24
C GLU A 72 -10.41 -15.82 8.07
N TRP A 73 -10.22 -16.94 7.41
CA TRP A 73 -10.05 -18.24 8.08
C TRP A 73 -8.81 -18.28 8.98
N LEU A 74 -7.70 -17.66 8.57
CA LEU A 74 -6.48 -17.50 9.36
C LEU A 74 -6.61 -16.46 10.47
N ASN A 75 -7.74 -15.77 10.57
CA ASN A 75 -7.92 -14.62 11.46
C ASN A 75 -6.84 -13.54 11.21
N ALA A 76 -6.45 -13.38 9.95
CA ALA A 76 -5.56 -12.31 9.52
C ALA A 76 -6.33 -10.99 9.39
N ASN A 77 -5.66 -9.88 9.69
CA ASN A 77 -6.24 -8.54 9.63
C ASN A 77 -5.43 -7.58 8.75
N ALA A 78 -4.35 -8.05 8.16
CA ALA A 78 -3.43 -7.24 7.37
C ALA A 78 -2.90 -8.01 6.16
N LEU A 79 -2.64 -7.30 5.07
CA LEU A 79 -2.06 -7.79 3.83
C LEU A 79 -0.93 -6.83 3.40
N ARG A 80 0.25 -7.37 3.10
CA ARG A 80 1.30 -6.64 2.39
C ARG A 80 1.26 -7.01 0.91
N MET A 81 1.17 -5.99 0.05
CA MET A 81 1.17 -6.12 -1.40
C MET A 81 2.57 -6.42 -1.92
N SER A 82 3.03 -7.67 -1.80
CA SER A 82 4.38 -8.10 -2.20
C SER A 82 4.45 -8.28 -3.72
N HIS A 83 5.32 -7.66 -4.44
CA HIS A 83 6.17 -6.52 -4.13
C HIS A 83 5.92 -5.45 -5.17
N TYR A 84 4.69 -5.02 -5.33
CA TYR A 84 4.20 -4.06 -6.32
C TYR A 84 2.74 -3.70 -6.02
N PRO A 85 2.23 -2.54 -6.48
CA PRO A 85 0.82 -2.21 -6.33
C PRO A 85 -0.05 -3.21 -7.09
N TYR A 86 -1.13 -3.67 -6.45
CA TYR A 86 -2.08 -4.63 -7.03
C TYR A 86 -3.18 -3.92 -7.82
N ALA A 87 -4.09 -4.69 -8.40
CA ALA A 87 -5.29 -4.17 -9.04
C ALA A 87 -6.21 -3.47 -8.02
N GLU A 88 -6.88 -2.39 -8.43
CA GLU A 88 -7.73 -1.57 -7.55
C GLU A 88 -8.86 -2.39 -6.90
N GLU A 89 -9.35 -3.41 -7.58
CA GLU A 89 -10.38 -4.32 -7.07
C GLU A 89 -9.95 -5.07 -5.81
N VAL A 90 -8.65 -5.29 -5.61
CA VAL A 90 -8.12 -5.92 -4.40
C VAL A 90 -8.26 -4.98 -3.21
N TYR A 91 -7.97 -3.69 -3.39
CA TYR A 91 -8.15 -2.67 -2.34
C TYR A 91 -9.63 -2.48 -2.01
N ASP A 92 -10.50 -2.45 -3.02
CA ASP A 92 -11.95 -2.41 -2.82
C ASP A 92 -12.47 -3.58 -1.97
N LEU A 93 -11.91 -4.78 -2.17
CA LEU A 93 -12.25 -5.95 -1.36
C LEU A 93 -11.69 -5.81 0.06
N CYS A 94 -10.46 -5.36 0.22
CA CYS A 94 -9.86 -5.11 1.54
C CYS A 94 -10.63 -4.05 2.32
N ASP A 95 -11.08 -2.98 1.67
CA ASP A 95 -11.95 -1.94 2.28
C ASP A 95 -13.23 -2.55 2.83
N ARG A 96 -13.88 -3.42 2.06
CA ARG A 96 -15.13 -4.08 2.46
C ARG A 96 -14.95 -5.11 3.58
N LEU A 97 -13.83 -5.83 3.58
CA LEU A 97 -13.54 -6.87 4.56
C LEU A 97 -12.85 -6.35 5.82
N GLY A 98 -12.36 -5.10 5.80
CA GLY A 98 -11.62 -4.50 6.91
C GLY A 98 -10.22 -5.09 7.08
N ILE A 99 -9.64 -5.61 6.01
CA ILE A 99 -8.24 -6.06 5.98
C ILE A 99 -7.38 -4.84 5.66
N VAL A 100 -6.46 -4.46 6.56
CA VAL A 100 -5.58 -3.32 6.30
C VAL A 100 -4.46 -3.69 5.34
N VAL A 101 -4.00 -2.71 4.57
CA VAL A 101 -3.03 -2.90 3.50
C VAL A 101 -1.76 -2.12 3.78
N ILE A 102 -0.62 -2.79 3.59
CA ILE A 102 0.69 -2.18 3.38
C ILE A 102 0.93 -2.21 1.89
N ASP A 103 0.80 -1.07 1.25
CA ASP A 103 1.02 -0.93 -0.19
C ASP A 103 2.49 -0.74 -0.51
N GLU A 104 2.99 -1.28 -1.62
CA GLU A 104 4.42 -1.36 -1.88
C GLU A 104 4.78 -0.99 -3.31
N THR A 105 5.86 -0.22 -3.47
CA THR A 105 6.43 0.08 -4.79
C THR A 105 7.16 -1.14 -5.37
N PRO A 106 7.32 -1.24 -6.72
CA PRO A 106 7.93 -2.41 -7.36
C PRO A 106 9.46 -2.42 -7.27
N ALA A 107 10.03 -2.04 -6.13
CA ALA A 107 11.46 -2.01 -5.88
C ALA A 107 11.88 -3.25 -5.09
N VAL A 108 12.39 -4.27 -5.78
CA VAL A 108 12.73 -5.57 -5.19
C VAL A 108 14.20 -5.88 -5.34
N GLY A 109 14.86 -6.24 -4.23
CA GLY A 109 16.23 -6.80 -4.24
C GLY A 109 17.29 -5.86 -4.80
N ILE A 110 17.17 -4.55 -4.58
CA ILE A 110 18.14 -3.58 -5.10
C ILE A 110 19.49 -3.85 -4.49
N GLY A 111 20.43 -4.28 -5.33
CA GLY A 111 21.82 -4.50 -4.96
C GLY A 111 22.15 -5.88 -4.39
N ALA A 112 21.18 -6.75 -4.22
CA ALA A 112 21.44 -8.09 -3.71
C ALA A 112 22.48 -8.83 -4.58
N GLY A 113 23.65 -9.10 -4.00
CA GLY A 113 24.72 -9.84 -4.66
C GLY A 113 25.52 -9.07 -5.72
N THR A 114 25.43 -7.74 -5.79
CA THR A 114 26.20 -6.93 -6.74
C THR A 114 27.54 -6.44 -6.14
N ALA A 115 28.60 -6.45 -6.94
CA ALA A 115 29.88 -5.89 -6.56
C ALA A 115 30.00 -4.37 -6.79
N CYS A 116 29.03 -3.79 -7.49
CA CYS A 116 28.96 -2.36 -7.83
C CYS A 116 27.78 -1.71 -7.11
N ASP A 117 27.90 -0.41 -6.84
CA ASP A 117 26.83 0.36 -6.21
C ASP A 117 25.54 0.34 -7.06
N PRO A 118 24.49 -0.37 -6.60
CA PRO A 118 23.26 -0.55 -7.37
C PRO A 118 22.44 0.74 -7.44
N TYR A 119 22.56 1.62 -6.45
CA TYR A 119 21.81 2.88 -6.39
C TYR A 119 22.22 3.88 -7.46
N GLN A 120 23.36 3.64 -8.15
CA GLN A 120 23.80 4.46 -9.28
C GLN A 120 23.22 4.00 -10.61
N THR A 121 22.88 2.73 -10.75
CA THR A 121 22.66 2.10 -12.07
C THR A 121 21.33 1.38 -12.25
N PHE A 122 20.59 1.08 -11.18
CA PHE A 122 19.37 0.29 -11.34
C PHE A 122 18.25 1.07 -12.07
N PRO A 123 17.45 0.41 -12.93
CA PRO A 123 16.55 1.07 -13.87
C PRO A 123 15.46 1.94 -13.21
N LEU A 124 14.94 1.49 -12.06
CA LEU A 124 13.86 2.21 -11.36
C LEU A 124 14.31 3.56 -10.78
N LYS A 125 15.63 3.77 -10.59
CA LYS A 125 16.18 5.01 -10.01
C LYS A 125 15.58 6.28 -10.60
N THR A 126 15.42 6.34 -11.93
CA THR A 126 14.89 7.53 -12.63
C THR A 126 13.40 7.74 -12.40
N TYR A 127 12.64 6.67 -12.13
CA TYR A 127 11.18 6.70 -12.12
C TYR A 127 10.57 6.43 -10.75
N HIS A 128 11.32 6.01 -9.75
CA HIS A 128 10.78 5.55 -8.48
C HIS A 128 9.93 6.61 -7.76
N SER A 129 10.37 7.86 -7.75
CA SER A 129 9.58 8.96 -7.17
C SER A 129 8.24 9.16 -7.90
N ALA A 130 8.24 9.03 -9.23
CA ALA A 130 7.02 9.12 -10.02
C ALA A 130 6.09 7.92 -9.78
N VAL A 131 6.66 6.71 -9.69
CA VAL A 131 5.92 5.49 -9.36
C VAL A 131 5.30 5.57 -7.97
N LEU A 132 6.07 5.99 -6.96
CA LEU A 132 5.58 6.18 -5.59
C LEU A 132 4.45 7.22 -5.54
N ARG A 133 4.62 8.35 -6.22
CA ARG A 133 3.58 9.38 -6.29
C ARG A 133 2.30 8.86 -6.94
N ALA A 134 2.42 8.18 -8.08
CA ALA A 134 1.27 7.60 -8.77
C ALA A 134 0.54 6.55 -7.93
N MET A 135 1.28 5.68 -7.22
CA MET A 135 0.73 4.71 -6.28
C MET A 135 -0.06 5.41 -5.16
N ILE A 136 0.56 6.41 -4.52
CA ILE A 136 -0.10 7.17 -3.44
C ILE A 136 -1.36 7.88 -3.98
N GLU A 137 -1.29 8.55 -5.11
CA GLU A 137 -2.44 9.26 -5.70
C GLU A 137 -3.60 8.32 -6.00
N ARG A 138 -3.31 7.12 -6.51
CA ARG A 138 -4.33 6.12 -6.79
C ARG A 138 -4.97 5.60 -5.51
N ASP A 139 -4.15 5.24 -4.50
CA ASP A 139 -4.58 4.36 -3.41
C ASP A 139 -4.84 5.08 -2.08
N LYS A 140 -4.44 6.35 -1.94
CA LYS A 140 -4.58 7.12 -0.68
C LYS A 140 -6.01 7.22 -0.14
N ASN A 141 -7.01 7.11 -1.00
CA ASN A 141 -8.41 7.20 -0.63
C ASN A 141 -9.04 5.86 -0.20
N HIS A 142 -8.30 4.76 -0.36
CA HIS A 142 -8.72 3.48 0.19
C HIS A 142 -8.51 3.45 1.71
N PRO A 143 -9.57 3.32 2.53
CA PRO A 143 -9.41 3.29 3.98
C PRO A 143 -8.62 2.08 4.49
N CYS A 144 -8.47 1.03 3.71
CA CYS A 144 -7.63 -0.11 4.06
C CYS A 144 -6.12 0.20 4.00
N VAL A 145 -5.68 1.14 3.17
CA VAL A 145 -4.25 1.48 3.04
C VAL A 145 -3.80 2.30 4.24
N VAL A 146 -2.87 1.75 5.02
CA VAL A 146 -2.40 2.35 6.28
C VAL A 146 -0.88 2.58 6.32
N LEU A 147 -0.12 1.97 5.44
CA LEU A 147 1.33 2.12 5.31
C LEU A 147 1.76 2.08 3.85
N TRP A 148 2.84 2.83 3.54
CA TRP A 148 3.55 2.79 2.28
C TRP A 148 4.90 2.11 2.47
N SER A 149 5.14 1.03 1.74
CA SER A 149 6.43 0.37 1.67
C SER A 149 7.19 0.82 0.43
N LEU A 150 8.41 1.28 0.62
CA LEU A 150 9.23 1.84 -0.46
C LEU A 150 9.95 0.78 -1.28
N GLY A 151 10.04 -0.44 -0.77
CA GLY A 151 10.70 -1.54 -1.48
C GLY A 151 10.88 -2.77 -0.61
N ASN A 152 11.40 -3.82 -1.25
CA ASN A 152 11.66 -5.11 -0.63
C ASN A 152 13.16 -5.45 -0.71
N GLU A 153 13.74 -5.81 0.44
CA GLU A 153 15.10 -6.34 0.56
C GLU A 153 16.19 -5.53 -0.18
N PRO A 154 16.25 -4.19 0.00
CA PRO A 154 17.35 -3.42 -0.57
C PRO A 154 18.63 -3.68 0.20
N ASP A 155 19.76 -3.78 -0.51
CA ASP A 155 21.07 -3.81 0.12
C ASP A 155 21.46 -2.41 0.58
N THR A 156 21.29 -2.16 1.87
CA THR A 156 21.64 -0.87 2.51
C THR A 156 22.95 -0.94 3.28
N GLU A 157 23.56 -2.12 3.39
CA GLU A 157 24.76 -2.34 4.22
C GLU A 157 26.04 -2.08 3.44
N HIS A 158 26.13 -2.57 2.20
CA HIS A 158 27.36 -2.43 1.40
C HIS A 158 27.56 -1.02 0.85
N PHE A 159 26.47 -0.25 0.64
CA PHE A 159 26.52 1.12 0.09
C PHE A 159 25.65 2.08 0.89
N PRO A 160 25.96 2.30 2.19
CA PRO A 160 25.04 3.01 3.11
C PRO A 160 24.81 4.49 2.75
N GLU A 161 25.80 5.17 2.19
CA GLU A 161 25.66 6.58 1.80
C GLU A 161 24.75 6.70 0.56
N SER A 162 25.02 5.93 -0.49
CA SER A 162 24.20 5.90 -1.70
C SER A 162 22.77 5.42 -1.41
N ALA A 163 22.62 4.44 -0.51
CA ALA A 163 21.31 4.00 -0.06
C ALA A 163 20.55 5.12 0.65
N ARG A 164 21.20 5.84 1.57
CA ARG A 164 20.59 6.98 2.27
C ARG A 164 20.13 8.07 1.31
N ASP A 165 21.01 8.46 0.39
CA ASP A 165 20.74 9.52 -0.58
C ASP A 165 19.60 9.12 -1.52
N TYR A 166 19.47 7.83 -1.83
CA TYR A 166 18.41 7.29 -2.65
C TYR A 166 17.06 7.20 -1.90
N TRP A 167 17.04 6.63 -0.68
CA TRP A 167 15.79 6.35 0.03
C TRP A 167 15.22 7.57 0.75
N ARG A 168 16.05 8.53 1.18
CA ARG A 168 15.58 9.70 1.93
C ARG A 168 14.52 10.51 1.19
N PRO A 169 14.70 10.92 -0.09
CA PRO A 169 13.68 11.68 -0.82
C PRO A 169 12.36 10.89 -1.00
N LEU A 170 12.45 9.57 -1.17
CA LEU A 170 11.28 8.70 -1.29
C LEU A 170 10.53 8.61 0.05
N TYR A 171 11.28 8.48 1.14
CA TYR A 171 10.70 8.48 2.49
C TYR A 171 9.98 9.81 2.79
N GLU A 172 10.63 10.94 2.53
CA GLU A 172 10.04 12.27 2.70
C GLU A 172 8.77 12.43 1.85
N LEU A 173 8.79 11.97 0.59
CA LEU A 173 7.63 11.97 -0.27
C LEU A 173 6.48 11.13 0.30
N SER A 174 6.76 9.95 0.88
CA SER A 174 5.73 9.09 1.47
C SER A 174 5.06 9.73 2.69
N LEU A 175 5.76 10.57 3.44
CA LEU A 175 5.23 11.24 4.63
C LEU A 175 4.25 12.37 4.30
N ILE A 176 4.38 13.05 3.18
CA ILE A 176 3.54 14.20 2.80
C ILE A 176 2.06 13.79 2.77
N HIS A 177 1.75 12.56 2.36
CA HIS A 177 0.38 12.07 2.23
C HIS A 177 -0.17 11.37 3.48
N ILE A 178 0.67 11.12 4.50
CA ILE A 178 0.24 10.54 5.78
C ILE A 178 0.00 11.65 6.80
N SER A 179 0.74 12.76 6.71
CA SER A 179 0.75 13.84 7.69
C SER A 179 -0.20 15.00 7.37
N GLU A 180 -0.80 15.07 6.18
CA GLU A 180 -1.83 16.04 5.89
C GLU A 180 -3.22 15.47 6.19
N PRO A 181 -3.84 15.86 7.32
CA PRO A 181 -5.29 15.86 7.37
C PRO A 181 -5.71 16.82 6.25
N THR A 182 -6.59 16.36 5.37
CA THR A 182 -7.20 17.17 4.31
C THR A 182 -7.58 18.55 4.87
N ARG A 183 -6.69 19.53 4.79
CA ARG A 183 -7.05 20.93 4.82
C ARG A 183 -7.66 21.21 3.45
N GLN A 184 -8.95 20.98 3.35
CA GLN A 184 -9.73 21.78 2.44
C GLN A 184 -9.65 23.22 2.98
N GLU A 185 -8.82 24.02 2.35
CA GLU A 185 -8.98 25.47 2.46
C GLU A 185 -10.31 25.81 1.77
N ALA A 186 -11.20 26.33 2.61
CA ALA A 186 -12.47 26.88 2.17
C ALA A 186 -12.22 28.24 1.49
#